data_7ab3d079e31671a0647360392124fc80
#
_entry.id   7ab3d079e31671a0647360392124fc80
#
_cell.length_a   1.000
_cell.length_b   1.000
_cell.length_c   1.000
_cell.angle_alpha   90.00
_cell.angle_beta   90.00
_cell.angle_gamma   90.00
#
_symmetry.space_group_name_H-M   'P 1'
#
loop_
_entity.id
_entity.type
_entity.pdbx_description
1 polymer ?
#
loop_
_entity_poly.entity_id
_entity_poly.type
_entity_poly.pdbx_seq_one_letter_code
_entity_poly.pdbx_strand_id
1 'polypeptide(L)'
;MTEVKNRIRAFGFPRMIILAFLALLIVMMFILNVPVPLTISQCIVRVGINVVLALAMVPGIMAGTGMNFALPLGIECGLLAGMISLQFNMKGVPGIFAAMLISIPFSVLAGLAYSQLVNRVKGSEMMVSTYVGFSVVALMCIGWLVLPFNNASIVWPIGDGLRTTITLEEWYDRALNRLWAFSIGGIDIPVGLILVIAVFCILVKLFMKSHLGLMMKAAGSNPNFAKANGVKVDSMRTMATIISTILGGF
;
A
#
# COMPACT_ATOMS: atom_id res chain seq x y z
N MET A 1 36.27 14.67 24.70
CA MET A 1 36.33 13.72 23.57
C MET A 1 35.66 12.37 23.84
N THR A 2 35.75 11.83 25.03
CA THR A 2 35.17 10.55 25.45
C THR A 2 33.62 10.53 25.47
N GLU A 3 32.96 11.59 25.91
CA GLU A 3 31.48 11.68 25.94
C GLU A 3 30.85 11.70 24.54
N VAL A 4 31.45 12.43 23.59
CA VAL A 4 30.98 12.46 22.19
C VAL A 4 31.11 11.07 21.56
N LYS A 5 32.21 10.37 21.83
CA LYS A 5 32.47 9.01 21.34
C LYS A 5 31.49 7.99 21.94
N ASN A 6 31.08 8.17 23.18
CA ASN A 6 30.10 7.33 23.86
C ASN A 6 28.66 7.61 23.35
N ARG A 7 28.29 8.86 23.11
CA ARG A 7 27.03 9.23 22.47
C ARG A 7 26.93 8.72 21.03
N ILE A 8 28.01 8.80 20.26
CA ILE A 8 28.10 8.26 18.90
C ILE A 8 27.93 6.73 18.90
N ARG A 9 28.55 6.02 19.84
CA ARG A 9 28.37 4.57 19.99
C ARG A 9 26.95 4.18 20.43
N ALA A 10 26.32 4.97 21.31
CA ALA A 10 24.95 4.74 21.75
C ALA A 10 23.92 4.99 20.62
N PHE A 11 24.24 5.88 19.67
CA PHE A 11 23.34 6.21 18.55
C PHE A 11 23.31 5.10 17.48
N GLY A 12 24.33 4.29 17.38
CA GLY A 12 24.47 3.17 16.45
C GLY A 12 24.99 3.59 15.08
N PHE A 13 25.96 2.84 14.57
CA PHE A 13 26.62 3.09 13.28
C PHE A 13 25.64 3.19 12.09
N PRO A 14 24.59 2.33 11.95
CA PRO A 14 23.63 2.44 10.85
C PRO A 14 22.86 3.77 10.83
N ARG A 15 22.50 4.29 12.01
CA ARG A 15 21.75 5.57 12.10
C ARG A 15 22.62 6.76 11.68
N MET A 16 23.94 6.71 11.96
CA MET A 16 24.88 7.73 11.52
C MET A 16 25.02 7.77 10.00
N ILE A 17 25.05 6.60 9.34
CA ILE A 17 25.10 6.52 7.88
C ILE A 17 23.83 7.15 7.28
N ILE A 18 22.67 6.83 7.82
CA ILE A 18 21.38 7.39 7.34
C ILE A 18 21.36 8.90 7.51
N LEU A 19 21.81 9.43 8.67
CA LEU A 19 21.90 10.87 8.91
C LEU A 19 22.89 11.57 7.99
N ALA A 20 24.06 10.97 7.77
CA ALA A 20 25.07 11.51 6.86
C ALA A 20 24.54 11.56 5.42
N PHE A 21 23.85 10.51 4.98
CA PHE A 21 23.21 10.46 3.67
C PHE A 21 22.09 11.49 3.54
N LEU A 22 21.25 11.66 4.57
CA LEU A 22 20.22 12.68 4.60
C LEU A 22 20.81 14.08 4.51
N ALA A 23 21.88 14.37 5.27
CA ALA A 23 22.57 15.65 5.22
C ALA A 23 23.15 15.92 3.82
N LEU A 24 23.74 14.90 3.20
CA LEU A 24 24.24 14.99 1.82
C LEU A 24 23.13 15.32 0.83
N LEU A 25 21.97 14.65 0.93
CA LEU A 25 20.82 14.94 0.07
C LEU A 25 20.30 16.36 0.24
N ILE A 26 20.26 16.88 1.49
CA ILE A 26 19.85 18.27 1.75
C ILE A 26 20.83 19.24 1.10
N VAL A 27 22.14 19.02 1.24
CA VAL A 27 23.17 19.86 0.60
C VAL A 27 23.05 19.82 -0.91
N MET A 28 22.87 18.62 -1.50
CA MET A 28 22.67 18.47 -2.95
C MET A 28 21.42 19.19 -3.44
N MET A 29 20.34 19.20 -2.65
CA MET A 29 19.11 19.93 -2.99
C MET A 29 19.37 21.44 -3.14
N PHE A 30 20.18 22.05 -2.27
CA PHE A 30 20.56 23.46 -2.36
C PHE A 30 21.50 23.71 -3.54
N ILE A 31 22.46 22.82 -3.82
CA ILE A 31 23.40 22.95 -4.94
C ILE A 31 22.67 22.88 -6.29
N LEU A 32 21.69 21.98 -6.40
CA LEU A 32 20.92 21.76 -7.62
C LEU A 32 19.74 22.74 -7.77
N ASN A 33 19.57 23.70 -6.86
CA ASN A 33 18.45 24.65 -6.84
C ASN A 33 17.08 23.98 -6.93
N VAL A 34 16.90 22.81 -6.32
CA VAL A 34 15.60 22.13 -6.27
C VAL A 34 14.66 22.91 -5.35
N PRO A 35 13.43 23.22 -5.79
CA PRO A 35 12.48 23.97 -4.97
C PRO A 35 12.08 23.21 -3.71
N VAL A 36 12.56 23.68 -2.57
CA VAL A 36 12.31 23.08 -1.24
C VAL A 36 10.82 22.85 -0.96
N PRO A 37 9.93 23.84 -1.19
CA PRO A 37 8.50 23.68 -0.92
C PRO A 37 7.86 22.53 -1.69
N LEU A 38 8.19 22.41 -2.98
CA LEU A 38 7.70 21.34 -3.84
C LEU A 38 8.17 19.95 -3.34
N THR A 39 9.45 19.85 -2.94
CA THR A 39 10.02 18.61 -2.43
C THR A 39 9.33 18.17 -1.14
N ILE A 40 9.07 19.10 -0.21
CA ILE A 40 8.36 18.81 1.04
C ILE A 40 6.92 18.34 0.74
N SER A 41 6.20 19.03 -0.16
CA SER A 41 4.86 18.63 -0.57
C SER A 41 4.82 17.21 -1.14
N GLN A 42 5.76 16.86 -2.02
CA GLN A 42 5.89 15.52 -2.56
C GLN A 42 6.23 14.46 -1.49
N CYS A 43 7.07 14.81 -0.50
CA CYS A 43 7.36 13.93 0.63
C CYS A 43 6.11 13.64 1.46
N ILE A 44 5.28 14.64 1.75
CA ILE A 44 4.03 14.47 2.50
C ILE A 44 3.10 13.48 1.76
N VAL A 45 2.93 13.65 0.45
CA VAL A 45 2.12 12.74 -0.38
C VAL A 45 2.66 11.31 -0.32
N ARG A 46 3.98 11.13 -0.50
CA ARG A 46 4.61 9.79 -0.45
C ARG A 46 4.48 9.13 0.91
N VAL A 47 4.66 9.88 1.99
CA VAL A 47 4.43 9.38 3.37
C VAL A 47 2.97 8.95 3.52
N GLY A 48 2.03 9.74 3.02
CA GLY A 48 0.61 9.42 3.08
C GLY A 48 0.27 8.08 2.42
N ILE A 49 0.74 7.85 1.21
CA ILE A 49 0.53 6.58 0.48
C ILE A 49 1.14 5.40 1.26
N ASN A 50 2.37 5.56 1.75
CA ASN A 50 3.03 4.49 2.52
C ASN A 50 2.33 4.18 3.84
N VAL A 51 1.67 5.15 4.48
CA VAL A 51 0.86 4.93 5.69
C VAL A 51 -0.33 4.00 5.40
N VAL A 52 -1.02 4.17 4.27
CA VAL A 52 -2.12 3.27 3.87
C VAL A 52 -1.62 1.85 3.68
N LEU A 53 -0.48 1.67 2.99
CA LEU A 53 0.15 0.35 2.83
C LEU A 53 0.57 -0.27 4.17
N ALA A 54 1.10 0.53 5.10
CA ALA A 54 1.42 0.07 6.45
C ALA A 54 0.16 -0.37 7.21
N LEU A 55 -0.96 0.35 7.08
CA LEU A 55 -2.25 -0.04 7.67
C LEU A 55 -2.78 -1.34 7.08
N ALA A 56 -2.55 -1.60 5.79
CA ALA A 56 -2.92 -2.84 5.13
C ALA A 56 -2.21 -4.07 5.73
N MET A 57 -1.01 -3.91 6.31
CA MET A 57 -0.29 -5.01 6.98
C MET A 57 -0.87 -5.36 8.35
N VAL A 58 -1.58 -4.45 9.02
CA VAL A 58 -2.04 -4.62 10.41
C VAL A 58 -2.88 -5.89 10.64
N PRO A 59 -3.91 -6.22 9.81
CA PRO A 59 -4.70 -7.42 10.00
C PRO A 59 -3.85 -8.70 9.95
N GLY A 60 -2.92 -8.80 9.01
CA GLY A 60 -2.02 -9.94 8.85
C GLY A 60 -1.12 -10.15 10.08
N ILE A 61 -0.46 -9.08 10.53
CA ILE A 61 0.41 -9.12 11.73
C ILE A 61 -0.40 -9.57 12.95
N MET A 62 -1.59 -9.01 13.14
CA MET A 62 -2.46 -9.33 14.29
C MET A 62 -3.01 -10.75 14.25
N ALA A 63 -3.20 -11.35 13.06
CA ALA A 63 -3.63 -12.74 12.89
C ALA A 63 -2.49 -13.76 12.93
N GLY A 64 -1.25 -13.32 13.14
CA GLY A 64 -0.09 -14.21 13.24
C GLY A 64 0.40 -14.77 11.90
N THR A 65 0.05 -14.13 10.77
CA THR A 65 0.64 -14.44 9.45
C THR A 65 1.96 -13.70 9.22
N GLY A 66 2.34 -12.81 10.15
CA GLY A 66 3.53 -11.97 10.00
C GLY A 66 3.31 -10.77 9.10
N MET A 67 4.40 -10.11 8.71
CA MET A 67 4.35 -9.00 7.76
C MET A 67 4.00 -9.53 6.36
N ASN A 68 2.97 -8.94 5.75
CA ASN A 68 2.53 -9.32 4.42
C ASN A 68 3.40 -8.63 3.35
N PHE A 69 4.44 -9.29 2.89
CA PHE A 69 5.27 -8.83 1.76
C PHE A 69 4.62 -9.06 0.39
N ALA A 70 3.46 -9.72 0.33
CA ALA A 70 2.67 -9.85 -0.89
C ALA A 70 1.66 -8.69 -1.06
N LEU A 71 1.87 -7.54 -0.40
CA LEU A 71 1.10 -6.31 -0.67
C LEU A 71 1.04 -5.94 -2.17
N PRO A 72 2.11 -6.15 -2.98
CA PRO A 72 2.01 -5.95 -4.43
C PRO A 72 0.82 -6.64 -5.07
N LEU A 73 0.37 -7.79 -4.53
CA LEU A 73 -0.84 -8.47 -5.01
C LEU A 73 -2.11 -7.59 -4.88
N GLY A 74 -2.25 -6.86 -3.77
CA GLY A 74 -3.34 -5.90 -3.58
C GLY A 74 -3.18 -4.70 -4.52
N ILE A 75 -1.98 -4.14 -4.61
CA ILE A 75 -1.67 -3.00 -5.47
C ILE A 75 -2.02 -3.33 -6.94
N GLU A 76 -1.66 -4.50 -7.43
CA GLU A 76 -1.98 -4.93 -8.81
C GLU A 76 -3.49 -5.08 -9.02
N CYS A 77 -4.24 -5.57 -8.02
CA CYS A 77 -5.69 -5.60 -8.08
C CYS A 77 -6.30 -4.18 -8.13
N GLY A 78 -5.72 -3.24 -7.38
CA GLY A 78 -6.09 -1.83 -7.42
C GLY A 78 -5.78 -1.18 -8.78
N LEU A 79 -4.61 -1.43 -9.34
CA LEU A 79 -4.23 -0.97 -10.67
C LEU A 79 -5.16 -1.50 -11.76
N LEU A 80 -5.48 -2.81 -11.75
CA LEU A 80 -6.45 -3.40 -12.66
C LEU A 80 -7.81 -2.70 -12.56
N ALA A 81 -8.30 -2.49 -11.35
CA ALA A 81 -9.56 -1.81 -11.13
C ALA A 81 -9.53 -0.35 -11.60
N GLY A 82 -8.42 0.34 -11.38
CA GLY A 82 -8.18 1.69 -11.90
C GLY A 82 -8.25 1.73 -13.43
N MET A 83 -7.58 0.78 -14.11
CA MET A 83 -7.61 0.69 -15.58
C MET A 83 -9.03 0.39 -16.10
N ILE A 84 -9.79 -0.47 -15.41
CA ILE A 84 -11.20 -0.73 -15.76
C ILE A 84 -12.03 0.55 -15.58
N SER A 85 -11.84 1.30 -14.49
CA SER A 85 -12.51 2.59 -14.28
C SER A 85 -12.21 3.60 -15.39
N LEU A 86 -10.95 3.66 -15.84
CA LEU A 86 -10.53 4.48 -16.98
C LEU A 86 -11.16 4.02 -18.31
N GLN A 87 -11.28 2.72 -18.52
CA GLN A 87 -11.95 2.15 -19.70
C GLN A 87 -13.42 2.59 -19.79
N PHE A 88 -14.11 2.71 -18.63
CA PHE A 88 -15.48 3.22 -18.55
C PHE A 88 -15.59 4.75 -18.52
N ASN A 89 -14.48 5.47 -18.75
CA ASN A 89 -14.43 6.94 -18.76
C ASN A 89 -14.92 7.60 -17.44
N MET A 90 -14.75 6.94 -16.30
CA MET A 90 -15.11 7.49 -15.00
C MET A 90 -14.04 8.50 -14.55
N LYS A 91 -14.42 9.79 -14.41
CA LYS A 91 -13.49 10.89 -14.09
C LYS A 91 -13.68 11.41 -12.66
N GLY A 92 -12.61 12.01 -12.11
CA GLY A 92 -12.64 12.69 -10.83
C GLY A 92 -12.80 11.76 -9.62
N VAL A 93 -13.32 12.32 -8.52
CA VAL A 93 -13.54 11.58 -7.26
C VAL A 93 -14.45 10.35 -7.42
N PRO A 94 -15.58 10.40 -8.16
CA PRO A 94 -16.39 9.21 -8.42
C PRO A 94 -15.62 8.09 -9.12
N GLY A 95 -14.68 8.42 -10.02
CA GLY A 95 -13.82 7.43 -10.69
C GLY A 95 -12.91 6.69 -9.72
N ILE A 96 -12.35 7.39 -8.74
CA ILE A 96 -11.53 6.77 -7.68
C ILE A 96 -12.38 5.82 -6.82
N PHE A 97 -13.57 6.25 -6.37
CA PHE A 97 -14.46 5.38 -5.61
C PHE A 97 -14.93 4.16 -6.41
N ALA A 98 -15.20 4.33 -7.70
CA ALA A 98 -15.53 3.22 -8.58
C ALA A 98 -14.36 2.23 -8.70
N ALA A 99 -13.13 2.72 -8.88
CA ALA A 99 -11.93 1.89 -8.90
C ALA A 99 -11.76 1.11 -7.58
N MET A 100 -11.95 1.77 -6.42
CA MET A 100 -11.90 1.09 -5.10
C MET A 100 -12.97 -0.01 -5.01
N LEU A 101 -14.20 0.23 -5.43
CA LEU A 101 -15.26 -0.79 -5.42
C LEU A 101 -14.97 -1.96 -6.37
N ILE A 102 -14.46 -1.67 -7.57
CA ILE A 102 -14.08 -2.69 -8.56
C ILE A 102 -12.87 -3.49 -8.07
N SER A 103 -11.96 -2.91 -7.28
CA SER A 103 -10.80 -3.61 -6.75
C SER A 103 -11.17 -4.69 -5.72
N ILE A 104 -12.30 -4.56 -5.01
CA ILE A 104 -12.71 -5.50 -3.95
C ILE A 104 -12.82 -6.95 -4.46
N PRO A 105 -13.61 -7.28 -5.51
CA PRO A 105 -13.74 -8.66 -5.97
C PRO A 105 -12.40 -9.25 -6.43
N PHE A 106 -11.56 -8.47 -7.13
CA PHE A 106 -10.23 -8.92 -7.53
C PHE A 106 -9.34 -9.19 -6.33
N SER A 107 -9.31 -8.28 -5.35
CA SER A 107 -8.54 -8.42 -4.12
C SER A 107 -9.01 -9.59 -3.25
N VAL A 108 -10.32 -9.86 -3.22
CA VAL A 108 -10.89 -11.03 -2.51
C VAL A 108 -10.42 -12.32 -3.17
N LEU A 109 -10.52 -12.44 -4.49
CA LEU A 109 -10.10 -13.64 -5.23
C LEU A 109 -8.59 -13.88 -5.07
N ALA A 110 -7.79 -12.84 -5.28
CA ALA A 110 -6.34 -12.90 -5.13
C ALA A 110 -5.93 -13.20 -3.69
N GLY A 111 -6.58 -12.56 -2.71
CA GLY A 111 -6.37 -12.79 -1.28
C GLY A 111 -6.75 -14.19 -0.83
N LEU A 112 -7.83 -14.76 -1.38
CA LEU A 112 -8.21 -16.16 -1.14
C LEU A 112 -7.14 -17.12 -1.66
N ALA A 113 -6.70 -16.96 -2.90
CA ALA A 113 -5.65 -17.80 -3.50
C ALA A 113 -4.36 -17.72 -2.70
N TYR A 114 -3.92 -16.50 -2.36
CA TYR A 114 -2.72 -16.27 -1.57
C TYR A 114 -2.83 -16.82 -0.15
N SER A 115 -3.99 -16.69 0.52
CA SER A 115 -4.20 -17.19 1.88
C SER A 115 -4.10 -18.71 1.97
N GLN A 116 -4.55 -19.44 0.95
CA GLN A 116 -4.40 -20.90 0.88
C GLN A 116 -2.92 -21.30 0.86
N LEU A 117 -2.09 -20.55 0.14
CA LEU A 117 -0.66 -20.76 0.09
C LEU A 117 -0.02 -20.50 1.46
N VAL A 118 -0.32 -19.36 2.08
CA VAL A 118 0.21 -18.96 3.42
C VAL A 118 -0.20 -19.96 4.50
N ASN A 119 -1.42 -20.48 4.46
CA ASN A 119 -1.89 -21.47 5.42
C ASN A 119 -1.22 -22.84 5.27
N ARG A 120 -0.71 -23.18 4.07
CA ARG A 120 0.03 -24.43 3.83
C ARG A 120 1.49 -24.34 4.31
N VAL A 121 2.09 -23.15 4.28
CA VAL A 121 3.52 -22.94 4.54
C VAL A 121 3.72 -22.22 5.87
N LYS A 122 3.22 -22.85 6.96
CA LYS A 122 3.34 -22.29 8.31
C LYS A 122 4.81 -22.26 8.76
N GLY A 123 5.25 -21.11 9.28
CA GLY A 123 6.62 -20.86 9.72
C GLY A 123 7.55 -20.23 8.69
N SER A 124 7.18 -20.23 7.40
CA SER A 124 7.93 -19.58 6.30
C SER A 124 7.11 -18.55 5.55
N GLU A 125 6.09 -18.00 6.20
CA GLU A 125 5.11 -17.10 5.58
C GLU A 125 5.77 -15.86 4.96
N MET A 126 6.78 -15.29 5.61
CA MET A 126 7.48 -14.09 5.10
C MET A 126 8.25 -14.39 3.80
N MET A 127 8.91 -15.54 3.72
CA MET A 127 9.64 -15.95 2.52
C MET A 127 8.68 -16.16 1.35
N VAL A 128 7.62 -16.93 1.56
CA VAL A 128 6.60 -17.21 0.55
C VAL A 128 5.91 -15.91 0.10
N SER A 129 5.58 -15.03 1.05
CA SER A 129 5.01 -13.71 0.79
C SER A 129 5.88 -12.87 -0.15
N THR A 130 7.19 -12.87 0.08
CA THR A 130 8.14 -12.15 -0.77
C THR A 130 8.18 -12.71 -2.20
N TYR A 131 8.26 -14.03 -2.35
CA TYR A 131 8.24 -14.68 -3.67
C TYR A 131 6.93 -14.43 -4.42
N VAL A 132 5.79 -14.54 -3.73
CA VAL A 132 4.48 -14.24 -4.32
C VAL A 132 4.42 -12.78 -4.80
N GLY A 133 4.90 -11.84 -3.97
CA GLY A 133 4.93 -10.43 -4.35
C GLY A 133 5.71 -10.18 -5.64
N PHE A 134 6.92 -10.70 -5.76
CA PHE A 134 7.71 -10.57 -7.00
C PHE A 134 7.09 -11.30 -8.19
N SER A 135 6.55 -12.51 -7.97
CA SER A 135 5.93 -13.30 -9.05
C SER A 135 4.70 -12.62 -9.62
N VAL A 136 3.88 -11.99 -8.76
CA VAL A 136 2.65 -11.30 -9.20
C VAL A 136 3.00 -10.07 -10.02
N VAL A 137 3.99 -9.27 -9.60
CA VAL A 137 4.45 -8.13 -10.40
C VAL A 137 4.97 -8.58 -11.77
N ALA A 138 5.78 -9.64 -11.82
CA ALA A 138 6.27 -10.20 -13.09
C ALA A 138 5.13 -10.72 -13.99
N LEU A 139 4.14 -11.41 -13.41
CA LEU A 139 2.96 -11.89 -14.12
C LEU A 139 2.15 -10.72 -14.69
N MET A 140 1.96 -9.65 -13.91
CA MET A 140 1.20 -8.49 -14.36
C MET A 140 1.93 -7.67 -15.43
N CYS A 141 3.26 -7.65 -15.46
CA CYS A 141 4.00 -7.07 -16.58
C CYS A 141 3.61 -7.74 -17.92
N ILE A 142 3.41 -9.05 -17.91
CA ILE A 142 2.90 -9.79 -19.08
C ILE A 142 1.40 -9.47 -19.28
N GLY A 143 0.64 -9.45 -18.21
CA GLY A 143 -0.80 -9.14 -18.22
C GLY A 143 -1.11 -7.80 -18.89
N TRP A 144 -0.33 -6.76 -18.60
CA TRP A 144 -0.50 -5.43 -19.19
C TRP A 144 -0.31 -5.41 -20.71
N LEU A 145 0.41 -6.35 -21.27
CA LEU A 145 0.57 -6.47 -22.73
C LEU A 145 -0.59 -7.21 -23.40
N VAL A 146 -1.25 -8.12 -22.68
CA VAL A 146 -2.27 -9.02 -23.24
C VAL A 146 -3.69 -8.55 -22.97
N LEU A 147 -3.90 -7.74 -21.92
CA LEU A 147 -5.24 -7.29 -21.54
C LEU A 147 -5.90 -6.42 -22.61
N PRO A 148 -7.16 -6.71 -23.01
CA PRO A 148 -7.86 -6.04 -24.11
C PRO A 148 -8.43 -4.69 -23.68
N PHE A 149 -7.57 -3.69 -23.51
CA PHE A 149 -8.01 -2.32 -23.29
C PHE A 149 -8.10 -1.57 -24.61
N ASN A 150 -9.19 -0.84 -24.84
CA ASN A 150 -9.48 -0.15 -26.11
C ASN A 150 -9.46 1.37 -26.00
N ASN A 151 -9.23 1.93 -24.83
CA ASN A 151 -9.22 3.39 -24.65
C ASN A 151 -7.92 3.99 -25.20
N ALA A 152 -8.02 4.85 -26.20
CA ALA A 152 -6.89 5.47 -26.90
C ALA A 152 -5.93 6.27 -25.99
N SER A 153 -6.38 6.68 -24.80
CA SER A 153 -5.53 7.40 -23.84
C SER A 153 -4.59 6.48 -23.04
N ILE A 154 -4.92 5.20 -22.95
CA ILE A 154 -4.19 4.23 -22.13
C ILE A 154 -3.45 3.16 -22.94
N VAL A 155 -3.81 2.98 -24.21
CA VAL A 155 -3.20 2.00 -25.12
C VAL A 155 -2.14 2.68 -25.99
N TRP A 156 -1.14 1.94 -26.45
CA TRP A 156 -0.16 2.43 -27.43
C TRP A 156 -0.86 2.81 -28.74
N PRO A 157 -0.49 3.93 -29.37
CA PRO A 157 -1.05 4.34 -30.68
C PRO A 157 -0.72 3.36 -31.80
N ILE A 158 0.38 2.64 -31.67
CA ILE A 158 0.89 1.66 -32.65
C ILE A 158 1.33 0.42 -31.88
N GLY A 159 0.71 -0.74 -32.15
CA GLY A 159 0.97 -2.00 -31.46
C GLY A 159 -0.06 -2.32 -30.38
N ASP A 160 0.19 -3.41 -29.65
CA ASP A 160 -0.70 -3.91 -28.60
C ASP A 160 -0.18 -3.57 -27.19
N GLY A 161 -1.09 -3.51 -26.23
CA GLY A 161 -0.79 -3.34 -24.81
C GLY A 161 -0.91 -1.92 -24.29
N LEU A 162 -0.75 -1.81 -22.98
CA LEU A 162 -0.84 -0.53 -22.26
C LEU A 162 0.44 0.30 -22.39
N ARG A 163 0.31 1.61 -22.38
CA ARG A 163 1.46 2.53 -22.34
C ARG A 163 2.25 2.33 -21.06
N THR A 164 3.57 2.42 -21.14
CA THR A 164 4.46 2.34 -19.95
C THR A 164 4.22 3.46 -18.96
N THR A 165 3.71 4.60 -19.41
CA THR A 165 3.37 5.74 -18.56
C THR A 165 2.02 6.30 -19.00
N ILE A 166 1.07 6.36 -18.07
CA ILE A 166 -0.26 6.92 -18.29
C ILE A 166 -0.40 8.17 -17.45
N THR A 167 -0.73 9.29 -18.10
CA THR A 167 -0.98 10.54 -17.42
C THR A 167 -2.42 10.55 -16.90
N LEU A 168 -2.57 10.55 -15.57
CA LEU A 168 -3.87 10.53 -14.90
C LEU A 168 -4.45 11.93 -14.65
N GLU A 169 -3.75 13.01 -15.07
CA GLU A 169 -4.16 14.39 -14.81
C GLU A 169 -5.52 14.75 -15.41
N GLU A 170 -5.86 14.20 -16.59
CA GLU A 170 -7.16 14.41 -17.23
C GLU A 170 -8.30 13.58 -16.62
N TRP A 171 -7.97 12.51 -15.89
CA TRP A 171 -8.92 11.52 -15.38
C TRP A 171 -9.23 11.71 -13.91
N TYR A 172 -8.21 11.73 -13.08
CA TYR A 172 -8.35 11.85 -11.64
C TYR A 172 -7.92 13.22 -11.10
N ASP A 173 -7.37 14.10 -11.97
CA ASP A 173 -6.98 15.51 -11.72
C ASP A 173 -6.43 15.75 -10.30
N ARG A 174 -5.52 14.88 -9.86
CA ARG A 174 -4.98 14.93 -8.48
C ARG A 174 -6.09 15.06 -7.42
N ALA A 175 -7.24 14.40 -7.66
CA ALA A 175 -8.48 14.62 -6.94
C ALA A 175 -8.31 14.61 -5.41
N LEU A 176 -7.50 13.67 -4.88
CA LEU A 176 -7.20 13.61 -3.45
C LEU A 176 -6.22 14.69 -2.98
N ASN A 177 -5.25 15.07 -3.83
CA ASN A 177 -4.24 16.07 -3.48
C ASN A 177 -4.77 17.50 -3.59
N ARG A 178 -5.74 17.76 -4.50
CA ARG A 178 -6.37 19.09 -4.67
C ARG A 178 -7.60 19.27 -3.80
N LEU A 179 -8.21 18.20 -3.30
CA LEU A 179 -9.37 18.29 -2.43
C LEU A 179 -8.97 19.04 -1.15
N TRP A 180 -9.45 20.29 -1.00
CA TRP A 180 -9.10 21.18 0.11
C TRP A 180 -7.59 21.36 0.30
N ALA A 181 -6.83 21.44 -0.80
CA ALA A 181 -5.41 21.76 -0.73
C ALA A 181 -5.23 23.15 -0.10
N PHE A 182 -4.37 23.23 0.90
CA PHE A 182 -4.03 24.46 1.61
C PHE A 182 -2.54 24.71 1.46
N SER A 183 -2.16 25.87 0.92
CA SER A 183 -0.77 26.25 0.74
C SER A 183 -0.30 27.21 1.83
N ILE A 184 0.73 26.82 2.57
CA ILE A 184 1.40 27.66 3.58
C ILE A 184 2.85 27.86 3.12
N GLY A 185 3.21 29.13 2.83
CA GLY A 185 4.59 29.46 2.45
C GLY A 185 5.11 28.74 1.18
N GLY A 186 4.22 28.40 0.25
CA GLY A 186 4.56 27.68 -0.99
C GLY A 186 4.61 26.14 -0.84
N ILE A 187 4.28 25.61 0.34
CA ILE A 187 4.15 24.16 0.58
C ILE A 187 2.67 23.80 0.47
N ASP A 188 2.34 22.95 -0.51
CA ASP A 188 0.98 22.45 -0.67
C ASP A 188 0.74 21.26 0.27
N ILE A 189 -0.18 21.43 1.20
CA ILE A 189 -0.60 20.39 2.14
C ILE A 189 -1.85 19.72 1.57
N PRO A 190 -1.80 18.44 1.20
CA PRO A 190 -2.93 17.71 0.63
C PRO A 190 -3.90 17.27 1.75
N VAL A 191 -4.78 18.19 2.19
CA VAL A 191 -5.72 17.93 3.29
C VAL A 191 -6.64 16.75 2.95
N GLY A 192 -7.07 16.62 1.69
CA GLY A 192 -7.89 15.49 1.25
C GLY A 192 -7.21 14.14 1.46
N LEU A 193 -5.92 14.03 1.15
CA LEU A 193 -5.13 12.82 1.41
C LEU A 193 -5.04 12.53 2.91
N ILE A 194 -4.75 13.54 3.73
CA ILE A 194 -4.66 13.39 5.19
C ILE A 194 -6.00 12.92 5.77
N LEU A 195 -7.11 13.47 5.28
CA LEU A 195 -8.45 13.07 5.71
C LEU A 195 -8.74 11.61 5.34
N VAL A 196 -8.41 11.19 4.12
CA VAL A 196 -8.56 9.79 3.68
C VAL A 196 -7.74 8.87 4.57
N ILE A 197 -6.48 9.20 4.87
CA ILE A 197 -5.64 8.43 5.79
C ILE A 197 -6.28 8.34 7.18
N ALA A 198 -6.79 9.45 7.72
CA ALA A 198 -7.45 9.46 9.01
C ALA A 198 -8.68 8.55 9.03
N VAL A 199 -9.50 8.57 7.96
CA VAL A 199 -10.64 7.67 7.79
C VAL A 199 -10.18 6.21 7.78
N PHE A 200 -9.14 5.86 7.01
CA PHE A 200 -8.59 4.50 7.00
C PHE A 200 -8.06 4.08 8.37
N CYS A 201 -7.36 4.96 9.08
CA CYS A 201 -6.89 4.69 10.45
C CYS A 201 -8.06 4.38 11.40
N ILE A 202 -9.14 5.16 11.30
CA ILE A 202 -10.34 4.96 12.12
C ILE A 202 -11.02 3.63 11.75
N LEU A 203 -11.20 3.36 10.47
CA LEU A 203 -11.81 2.11 9.99
C LEU A 203 -11.04 0.87 10.44
N VAL A 204 -9.71 0.85 10.25
CA VAL A 204 -8.87 -0.27 10.70
C VAL A 204 -8.92 -0.40 12.23
N LYS A 205 -8.88 0.71 12.98
CA LYS A 205 -9.01 0.69 14.44
C LYS A 205 -10.36 0.13 14.90
N LEU A 206 -11.46 0.55 14.29
CA LEU A 206 -12.80 0.05 14.58
C LEU A 206 -12.93 -1.43 14.23
N PHE A 207 -12.44 -1.82 13.04
CA PHE A 207 -12.40 -3.22 12.62
C PHE A 207 -11.63 -4.09 13.61
N MET A 208 -10.44 -3.66 14.07
CA MET A 208 -9.62 -4.41 15.02
C MET A 208 -10.23 -4.47 16.44
N LYS A 209 -11.22 -3.63 16.76
CA LYS A 209 -12.03 -3.71 17.98
C LYS A 209 -13.29 -4.57 17.81
N SER A 210 -13.66 -4.91 16.59
CA SER A 210 -14.80 -5.79 16.31
C SER A 210 -14.56 -7.22 16.77
N HIS A 211 -15.61 -8.03 16.84
CA HIS A 211 -15.52 -9.45 17.22
C HIS A 211 -14.53 -10.23 16.33
N LEU A 212 -14.56 -9.97 15.00
CA LEU A 212 -13.59 -10.57 14.06
C LEU A 212 -12.16 -10.14 14.35
N GLY A 213 -11.93 -8.86 14.59
CA GLY A 213 -10.60 -8.34 14.93
C GLY A 213 -10.05 -8.91 16.24
N LEU A 214 -10.92 -9.11 17.25
CA LEU A 214 -10.54 -9.75 18.50
C LEU A 214 -10.18 -11.24 18.32
N MET A 215 -10.96 -11.97 17.51
CA MET A 215 -10.63 -13.36 17.15
C MET A 215 -9.32 -13.47 16.38
N MET A 216 -9.03 -12.54 15.46
CA MET A 216 -7.75 -12.47 14.75
C MET A 216 -6.59 -12.25 15.73
N LYS A 217 -6.72 -11.32 16.68
CA LYS A 217 -5.71 -11.08 17.73
C LYS A 217 -5.49 -12.33 18.61
N ALA A 218 -6.56 -13.01 19.01
CA ALA A 218 -6.47 -14.24 19.79
C ALA A 218 -5.76 -15.35 18.99
N ALA A 219 -6.10 -15.51 17.71
CA ALA A 219 -5.48 -16.47 16.80
C ALA A 219 -3.98 -16.20 16.60
N GLY A 220 -3.57 -14.93 16.52
CA GLY A 220 -2.17 -14.55 16.35
C GLY A 220 -1.34 -14.60 17.63
N SER A 221 -1.93 -14.27 18.80
CA SER A 221 -1.20 -14.26 20.07
C SER A 221 -0.98 -15.67 20.62
N ASN A 222 -1.99 -16.52 20.60
CA ASN A 222 -1.90 -17.91 21.04
C ASN A 222 -2.83 -18.81 20.23
N PRO A 223 -2.33 -19.41 19.13
CA PRO A 223 -3.14 -20.27 18.26
C PRO A 223 -3.74 -21.48 18.97
N ASN A 224 -3.03 -22.06 19.94
CA ASN A 224 -3.51 -23.24 20.69
C ASN A 224 -4.66 -22.87 21.62
N PHE A 225 -4.55 -21.76 22.35
CA PHE A 225 -5.62 -21.24 23.18
C PHE A 225 -6.85 -20.85 22.34
N ALA A 226 -6.64 -20.19 21.21
CA ALA A 226 -7.73 -19.80 20.29
C ALA A 226 -8.48 -21.04 19.78
N LYS A 227 -7.77 -22.11 19.38
CA LYS A 227 -8.39 -23.39 18.96
C LYS A 227 -9.18 -24.05 20.08
N ALA A 228 -8.65 -24.08 21.30
CA ALA A 228 -9.34 -24.63 22.45
C ALA A 228 -10.67 -23.92 22.76
N ASN A 229 -10.75 -22.61 22.44
CA ASN A 229 -11.96 -21.81 22.55
C ASN A 229 -12.82 -21.79 21.28
N GLY A 230 -12.63 -22.73 20.36
CA GLY A 230 -13.46 -22.89 19.16
C GLY A 230 -13.16 -21.93 18.00
N VAL A 231 -12.10 -21.10 18.09
CA VAL A 231 -11.72 -20.20 17.00
C VAL A 231 -10.99 -20.99 15.91
N LYS A 232 -11.49 -20.91 14.68
CA LYS A 232 -10.85 -21.51 13.49
C LYS A 232 -9.67 -20.63 13.06
N VAL A 233 -8.46 -20.92 13.58
CA VAL A 233 -7.25 -20.10 13.36
C VAL A 233 -6.96 -19.90 11.87
N ASP A 234 -7.02 -20.95 11.04
CA ASP A 234 -6.75 -20.85 9.60
C ASP A 234 -7.78 -19.96 8.88
N SER A 235 -9.04 -19.98 9.33
CA SER A 235 -10.07 -19.06 8.80
C SER A 235 -9.78 -17.59 9.17
N MET A 236 -9.31 -17.33 10.40
CA MET A 236 -8.93 -15.98 10.82
C MET A 236 -7.72 -15.46 10.05
N ARG A 237 -6.74 -16.30 9.79
CA ARG A 237 -5.57 -15.98 8.94
C ARG A 237 -5.99 -15.68 7.50
N THR A 238 -6.90 -16.48 6.93
CA THR A 238 -7.47 -16.24 5.59
C THR A 238 -8.18 -14.89 5.53
N MET A 239 -9.07 -14.61 6.47
CA MET A 239 -9.79 -13.33 6.53
C MET A 239 -8.84 -12.14 6.68
N ALA A 240 -7.83 -12.25 7.53
CA ALA A 240 -6.84 -11.21 7.71
C ALA A 240 -6.04 -10.94 6.42
N THR A 241 -5.67 -11.99 5.70
CA THR A 241 -4.97 -11.89 4.42
C THR A 241 -5.84 -11.22 3.36
N ILE A 242 -7.12 -11.61 3.25
CA ILE A 242 -8.07 -10.99 2.30
C ILE A 242 -8.22 -9.50 2.59
N ILE A 243 -8.45 -9.12 3.86
CA ILE A 243 -8.60 -7.72 4.26
C ILE A 243 -7.32 -6.93 3.99
N SER A 244 -6.15 -7.52 4.28
CA SER A 244 -4.86 -6.94 3.94
C SER A 244 -4.72 -6.68 2.44
N THR A 245 -5.14 -7.63 1.60
CA THR A 245 -5.09 -7.48 0.13
C THR A 245 -6.07 -6.42 -0.38
N ILE A 246 -7.28 -6.34 0.19
CA ILE A 246 -8.27 -5.30 -0.15
C ILE A 246 -7.72 -3.91 0.20
N LEU A 247 -7.19 -3.74 1.43
CA LEU A 247 -6.61 -2.47 1.86
C LEU A 247 -5.36 -2.09 1.04
N GLY A 248 -4.62 -3.08 0.54
CA GLY A 248 -3.49 -2.85 -0.37
C GLY A 248 -3.94 -2.47 -1.79
N GLY A 249 -5.18 -2.79 -2.18
CA GLY A 249 -5.78 -2.42 -3.47
C GLY A 249 -6.42 -1.03 -3.50
N PHE A 250 -6.62 -0.42 -2.35
CA PHE A 250 -7.12 0.96 -2.20
C PHE A 250 -5.98 1.97 -2.23
#